data_d7a3041d613eaca1fde5520d6ce254a9
#
_entry.id   d7a3041d613eaca1fde5520d6ce254a9
#
_cell.length_a   1.000
_cell.length_b   1.000
_cell.length_c   1.000
_cell.angle_alpha   90.00
_cell.angle_beta   90.00
_cell.angle_gamma   90.00
#
_symmetry.space_group_name_H-M   'P 1'
#
loop_
_entity.id
_entity.type
_entity.pdbx_description
1 polymer ?
#
loop_
_entity_poly.entity_id
_entity_poly.type
_entity_poly.pdbx_seq_one_letter_code
_entity_poly.pdbx_strand_id
1 'polypeptide(L)'
;MENETTPTTTKDNEKAQGGNHLLYMMFKWLVVRPLLYLFYQERIYGTENVPLTGNLIVVSNHASDFDPLIVGSCMARPVAFMAKEELFEIPVLKQAITAFGAYPVKRGAGDRAAIRSAIESINKGWATGIFLEGTRTLDGKISNPKLGAAMISSKTNAPFLPVCVWGTETILPKGAKFPKLFQPVTVRIGELIPAPEAGDRTTLEAYTQKCADAINALHALGR
;
A
#
# COMPACT_ATOMS: atom_id res chain seq x y z
N MET A 1 38.10 30.56 10.75
CA MET A 1 36.96 30.62 9.79
C MET A 1 36.31 29.26 9.80
N GLU A 2 35.36 29.09 10.73
CA GLU A 2 34.58 27.87 10.89
C GLU A 2 33.35 27.98 9.97
N ASN A 3 33.21 27.01 9.06
CA ASN A 3 32.03 26.87 8.21
C ASN A 3 30.94 26.14 9.02
N GLU A 4 29.96 26.87 9.50
CA GLU A 4 28.70 26.31 9.98
C GLU A 4 27.94 25.69 8.82
N THR A 5 27.92 24.37 8.75
CA THR A 5 26.96 23.62 7.92
C THR A 5 25.64 23.47 8.69
N THR A 6 24.66 24.27 8.28
CA THR A 6 23.29 24.25 8.78
C THR A 6 22.62 22.90 8.50
N PRO A 7 22.00 22.24 9.50
CA PRO A 7 21.23 21.01 9.27
C PRO A 7 19.79 21.36 8.85
N THR A 8 19.56 21.50 7.56
CA THR A 8 18.23 21.65 6.95
C THR A 8 17.79 20.29 6.41
N THR A 9 17.18 19.42 7.20
CA THR A 9 16.49 18.24 6.60
C THR A 9 15.48 17.50 7.49
N THR A 10 15.35 17.80 8.78
CA THR A 10 14.42 17.05 9.64
C THR A 10 12.98 17.56 9.65
N LYS A 11 12.78 18.86 9.55
CA LYS A 11 11.43 19.48 9.63
C LYS A 11 10.60 19.36 8.35
N ASP A 12 11.23 19.30 7.19
CA ASP A 12 10.53 19.17 5.90
C ASP A 12 10.04 17.74 5.65
N ASN A 13 10.75 16.73 6.17
CA ASN A 13 10.31 15.34 6.13
C ASN A 13 9.15 15.04 7.10
N GLU A 14 9.06 15.73 8.24
CA GLU A 14 7.94 15.59 9.18
C GLU A 14 6.62 16.14 8.61
N LYS A 15 6.66 17.20 7.82
CA LYS A 15 5.47 17.73 7.14
C LYS A 15 4.96 16.85 6.00
N ALA A 16 5.82 16.09 5.33
CA ALA A 16 5.42 15.21 4.24
C ALA A 16 4.74 13.91 4.70
N GLN A 17 4.96 13.48 5.95
CA GLN A 17 4.37 12.24 6.50
C GLN A 17 3.14 12.46 7.39
N GLY A 18 2.74 13.71 7.62
CA GLY A 18 1.56 14.08 8.40
C GLY A 18 0.30 14.22 7.56
N GLY A 19 0.01 13.28 6.66
CA GLY A 19 -1.25 13.29 5.92
C GLY A 19 -2.43 13.40 6.90
N ASN A 20 -3.25 14.45 6.75
CA ASN A 20 -4.41 14.64 7.60
C ASN A 20 -5.43 13.54 7.28
N HIS A 21 -5.72 12.65 8.24
CA HIS A 21 -6.70 11.57 8.11
C HIS A 21 -8.06 12.09 7.62
N LEU A 22 -8.46 13.28 8.03
CA LEU A 22 -9.69 13.92 7.57
C LEU A 22 -9.61 14.25 6.08
N LEU A 23 -8.50 14.83 5.63
CA LEU A 23 -8.28 15.15 4.22
C LEU A 23 -8.27 13.89 3.35
N TYR A 24 -7.62 12.82 3.84
CA TYR A 24 -7.66 11.50 3.20
C TYR A 24 -9.09 11.00 3.03
N MET A 25 -9.88 11.01 4.11
CA MET A 25 -11.25 10.53 4.08
C MET A 25 -12.14 11.39 3.18
N MET A 26 -11.99 12.71 3.21
CA MET A 26 -12.72 13.61 2.31
C MET A 26 -12.37 13.33 0.86
N PHE A 27 -11.08 13.26 0.51
CA PHE A 27 -10.64 12.98 -0.86
C PHE A 27 -11.11 11.61 -1.34
N LYS A 28 -11.03 10.60 -0.48
CA LYS A 28 -11.53 9.26 -0.75
C LYS A 28 -13.02 9.27 -1.11
N TRP A 29 -13.86 9.84 -0.25
CA TRP A 29 -15.32 9.75 -0.41
C TRP A 29 -15.89 10.70 -1.46
N LEU A 30 -15.28 11.89 -1.63
CA LEU A 30 -15.77 12.92 -2.57
C LEU A 30 -15.21 12.75 -3.98
N VAL A 31 -14.02 12.14 -4.13
CA VAL A 31 -13.33 12.04 -5.43
C VAL A 31 -13.14 10.58 -5.83
N VAL A 32 -12.39 9.82 -5.03
CA VAL A 32 -11.91 8.49 -5.45
C VAL A 32 -13.06 7.49 -5.58
N ARG A 33 -13.91 7.36 -4.56
CA ARG A 33 -15.02 6.39 -4.56
C ARG A 33 -16.03 6.63 -5.67
N PRO A 34 -16.52 7.86 -5.92
CA PRO A 34 -17.42 8.12 -7.06
C PRO A 34 -16.78 7.78 -8.41
N LEU A 35 -15.50 8.11 -8.61
CA LEU A 35 -14.77 7.79 -9.85
C LEU A 35 -14.65 6.28 -10.06
N LEU A 36 -14.24 5.53 -9.02
CA LEU A 36 -14.11 4.08 -9.13
C LEU A 36 -15.45 3.40 -9.36
N TYR A 37 -16.48 3.83 -8.67
CA TYR A 37 -17.85 3.30 -8.86
C TYR A 37 -18.37 3.56 -10.29
N LEU A 38 -18.19 4.78 -10.80
CA LEU A 38 -18.71 5.18 -12.10
C LEU A 38 -17.95 4.51 -13.26
N PHE A 39 -16.62 4.43 -13.15
CA PHE A 39 -15.79 4.04 -14.30
C PHE A 39 -15.27 2.60 -14.26
N TYR A 40 -15.31 1.90 -13.11
CA TYR A 40 -14.63 0.60 -13.00
C TYR A 40 -15.51 -0.55 -12.51
N GLN A 41 -16.84 -0.37 -12.45
CA GLN A 41 -17.78 -1.43 -12.05
C GLN A 41 -17.28 -2.23 -10.83
N GLU A 42 -16.73 -1.52 -9.85
CA GLU A 42 -16.02 -2.09 -8.72
C GLU A 42 -16.89 -3.04 -7.89
N ARG A 43 -16.35 -4.20 -7.55
CA ARG A 43 -16.94 -5.15 -6.60
C ARG A 43 -15.97 -5.32 -5.43
N ILE A 44 -16.48 -5.24 -4.21
CA ILE A 44 -15.66 -5.39 -3.00
C ILE A 44 -16.29 -6.46 -2.13
N TYR A 45 -15.45 -7.39 -1.65
CA TYR A 45 -15.84 -8.48 -0.76
C TYR A 45 -14.92 -8.50 0.46
N GLY A 46 -15.44 -8.89 1.63
CA GLY A 46 -14.66 -9.04 2.86
C GLY A 46 -14.38 -7.73 3.60
N THR A 47 -15.17 -6.69 3.38
CA THR A 47 -14.98 -5.39 4.08
C THR A 47 -15.11 -5.49 5.60
N GLU A 48 -15.83 -6.49 6.10
CA GLU A 48 -15.98 -6.85 7.50
C GLU A 48 -14.67 -7.30 8.16
N ASN A 49 -13.69 -7.76 7.39
CA ASN A 49 -12.37 -8.19 7.87
C ASN A 49 -11.44 -7.01 8.19
N VAL A 50 -11.82 -5.78 7.85
CA VAL A 50 -10.97 -4.60 8.06
C VAL A 50 -11.05 -4.10 9.49
N PRO A 51 -10.00 -4.21 10.33
CA PRO A 51 -10.02 -3.66 11.68
C PRO A 51 -10.00 -2.13 11.63
N LEU A 52 -10.87 -1.50 12.42
CA LEU A 52 -11.00 -0.04 12.46
C LEU A 52 -9.86 0.65 13.20
N THR A 53 -9.21 -0.05 14.12
CA THR A 53 -8.17 0.48 15.00
C THR A 53 -6.99 -0.49 15.13
N GLY A 54 -5.92 -0.06 15.77
CA GLY A 54 -4.70 -0.86 16.01
C GLY A 54 -3.73 -0.82 14.82
N ASN A 55 -2.55 -1.39 15.01
CA ASN A 55 -1.55 -1.53 13.96
C ASN A 55 -2.06 -2.47 12.86
N LEU A 56 -1.76 -2.18 11.61
CA LEU A 56 -2.22 -2.99 10.49
C LEU A 56 -1.26 -2.87 9.30
N ILE A 57 -0.93 -4.00 8.71
CA ILE A 57 -0.24 -4.07 7.42
C ILE A 57 -1.21 -4.67 6.39
N VAL A 58 -1.60 -3.88 5.41
CA VAL A 58 -2.37 -4.34 4.26
C VAL A 58 -1.39 -4.89 3.23
N VAL A 59 -1.43 -6.19 3.00
CA VAL A 59 -0.57 -6.85 1.99
C VAL A 59 -1.38 -7.17 0.75
N SER A 60 -0.83 -6.86 -0.44
CA SER A 60 -1.57 -7.05 -1.69
C SER A 60 -0.66 -7.50 -2.84
N ASN A 61 -1.27 -8.07 -3.88
CA ASN A 61 -0.69 -8.18 -5.20
C ASN A 61 -0.59 -6.80 -5.86
N HIS A 62 0.19 -6.68 -6.94
CA HIS A 62 0.40 -5.42 -7.65
C HIS A 62 0.43 -5.66 -9.16
N ALA A 63 -0.55 -5.16 -9.87
CA ALA A 63 -0.66 -5.28 -11.33
C ALA A 63 -0.73 -3.93 -12.04
N SER A 64 -1.13 -2.86 -11.32
CA SER A 64 -1.35 -1.53 -11.88
C SER A 64 -0.87 -0.41 -10.94
N ASP A 65 -0.45 0.73 -11.49
CA ASP A 65 -0.17 1.94 -10.70
C ASP A 65 -1.45 2.51 -10.03
N PHE A 66 -2.63 1.98 -10.36
CA PHE A 66 -3.92 2.30 -9.72
C PHE A 66 -4.19 1.49 -8.44
N ASP A 67 -3.46 0.40 -8.19
CA ASP A 67 -3.74 -0.48 -7.06
C ASP A 67 -3.72 0.22 -5.69
N PRO A 68 -2.76 1.14 -5.39
CA PRO A 68 -2.76 1.85 -4.12
C PRO A 68 -4.06 2.63 -3.89
N LEU A 69 -4.56 3.27 -4.95
CA LEU A 69 -5.80 4.06 -4.92
C LEU A 69 -7.01 3.15 -4.67
N ILE A 70 -7.09 2.04 -5.39
CA ILE A 70 -8.18 1.06 -5.29
C ILE A 70 -8.16 0.42 -3.91
N VAL A 71 -7.05 -0.17 -3.48
CA VAL A 71 -6.92 -0.81 -2.16
C VAL A 71 -7.25 0.18 -1.05
N GLY A 72 -6.63 1.38 -1.06
CA GLY A 72 -6.90 2.41 -0.05
C GLY A 72 -8.35 2.84 0.00
N SER A 73 -9.04 2.90 -1.17
CA SER A 73 -10.46 3.28 -1.23
C SER A 73 -11.39 2.26 -0.58
N CYS A 74 -11.02 0.98 -0.58
CA CYS A 74 -11.84 -0.10 -0.03
C CYS A 74 -11.73 -0.23 1.49
N MET A 75 -10.69 0.34 2.12
CA MET A 75 -10.46 0.23 3.55
C MET A 75 -11.36 1.19 4.34
N ALA A 76 -11.89 0.76 5.48
CA ALA A 76 -12.68 1.62 6.38
C ALA A 76 -11.83 2.68 7.10
N ARG A 77 -10.51 2.59 7.01
CA ARG A 77 -9.53 3.49 7.65
C ARG A 77 -8.46 3.95 6.66
N PRO A 78 -7.71 5.03 6.96
CA PRO A 78 -6.61 5.48 6.11
C PRO A 78 -5.50 4.43 5.98
N VAL A 79 -5.02 4.24 4.75
CA VAL A 79 -3.88 3.36 4.42
C VAL A 79 -2.81 4.18 3.72
N ALA A 80 -1.61 4.17 4.26
CA ALA A 80 -0.45 4.81 3.67
C ALA A 80 0.32 3.83 2.78
N PHE A 81 0.67 4.25 1.58
CA PHE A 81 1.47 3.46 0.64
C PHE A 81 2.83 4.11 0.36
N MET A 82 3.83 3.28 0.13
CA MET A 82 5.11 3.75 -0.40
C MET A 82 4.96 4.17 -1.85
N ALA A 83 5.43 5.37 -2.20
CA ALA A 83 5.48 5.84 -3.57
C ALA A 83 6.90 6.30 -3.94
N LYS A 84 7.24 6.22 -5.22
CA LYS A 84 8.54 6.67 -5.72
C LYS A 84 8.72 8.16 -5.47
N GLU A 85 9.91 8.58 -5.01
CA GLU A 85 10.23 9.99 -4.73
C GLU A 85 9.98 10.88 -5.95
N GLU A 86 10.27 10.40 -7.17
CA GLU A 86 10.09 11.15 -8.41
C GLU A 86 8.61 11.55 -8.66
N LEU A 87 7.65 10.80 -8.11
CA LEU A 87 6.23 11.15 -8.23
C LEU A 87 5.87 12.41 -7.42
N PHE A 88 6.64 12.73 -6.39
CA PHE A 88 6.46 13.93 -5.58
C PHE A 88 7.09 15.18 -6.20
N GLU A 89 7.80 15.05 -7.31
CA GLU A 89 8.32 16.20 -8.08
C GLU A 89 7.24 16.82 -8.98
N ILE A 90 6.17 16.08 -9.28
CA ILE A 90 5.05 16.55 -10.12
C ILE A 90 4.02 17.23 -9.21
N PRO A 91 3.83 18.58 -9.27
CA PRO A 91 3.08 19.34 -8.26
C PRO A 91 1.65 18.84 -8.01
N VAL A 92 0.86 18.62 -9.07
CA VAL A 92 -0.53 18.16 -8.96
C VAL A 92 -0.59 16.72 -8.43
N LEU A 93 0.27 15.84 -8.95
CA LEU A 93 0.35 14.45 -8.51
C LEU A 93 0.82 14.34 -7.06
N LYS A 94 1.81 15.14 -6.66
CA LYS A 94 2.27 15.24 -5.27
C LYS A 94 1.12 15.54 -4.31
N GLN A 95 0.30 16.54 -4.63
CA GLN A 95 -0.84 16.89 -3.77
C GLN A 95 -1.84 15.73 -3.65
N ALA A 96 -2.19 15.11 -4.77
CA ALA A 96 -3.14 14.00 -4.79
C ALA A 96 -2.62 12.77 -4.01
N ILE A 97 -1.38 12.31 -4.28
CA ILE A 97 -0.84 11.12 -3.61
C ILE A 97 -0.55 11.38 -2.12
N THR A 98 -0.12 12.60 -1.74
CA THR A 98 0.07 12.98 -0.33
C THR A 98 -1.26 13.03 0.40
N ALA A 99 -2.30 13.61 -0.20
CA ALA A 99 -3.65 13.60 0.37
C ALA A 99 -4.18 12.17 0.56
N PHE A 100 -3.75 11.24 -0.31
CA PHE A 100 -4.08 9.81 -0.22
C PHE A 100 -3.06 9.00 0.59
N GLY A 101 -2.29 9.65 1.47
CA GLY A 101 -1.41 8.99 2.44
C GLY A 101 -0.11 8.42 1.88
N ALA A 102 0.25 8.73 0.64
CA ALA A 102 1.51 8.25 0.09
C ALA A 102 2.72 8.96 0.73
N TYR A 103 3.79 8.20 0.95
CA TYR A 103 5.07 8.72 1.44
C TYR A 103 6.23 8.32 0.50
N PRO A 104 7.22 9.23 0.33
CA PRO A 104 8.29 9.01 -0.63
C PRO A 104 9.29 7.96 -0.17
N VAL A 105 9.76 7.14 -1.12
CA VAL A 105 10.86 6.19 -0.93
C VAL A 105 11.82 6.28 -2.12
N LYS A 106 13.11 6.46 -1.84
CA LYS A 106 14.18 6.45 -2.86
C LYS A 106 14.40 5.04 -3.39
N ARG A 107 14.33 4.86 -4.71
CA ARG A 107 14.78 3.62 -5.34
C ARG A 107 16.29 3.46 -5.13
N GLY A 108 16.70 2.29 -4.69
CA GLY A 108 18.12 1.99 -4.47
C GLY A 108 18.70 2.45 -3.12
N ALA A 109 17.94 3.18 -2.28
CA ALA A 109 18.35 3.51 -0.91
C ALA A 109 18.36 2.28 0.03
N GLY A 110 18.06 1.10 -0.52
CA GLY A 110 18.00 -0.18 0.19
C GLY A 110 16.69 -0.38 0.95
N ASP A 111 16.34 -1.63 1.16
CA ASP A 111 15.10 -2.05 1.83
C ASP A 111 14.96 -1.46 3.25
N ARG A 112 16.08 -1.12 3.91
CA ARG A 112 16.09 -0.59 5.29
C ARG A 112 15.40 0.77 5.42
N ALA A 113 15.57 1.68 4.46
CA ALA A 113 14.91 2.99 4.48
C ALA A 113 13.39 2.83 4.32
N ALA A 114 12.96 2.00 3.37
CA ALA A 114 11.56 1.69 3.14
C ALA A 114 10.88 1.06 4.37
N ILE A 115 11.55 0.09 5.01
CA ILE A 115 11.09 -0.55 6.25
C ILE A 115 10.95 0.49 7.38
N ARG A 116 11.91 1.39 7.55
CA ARG A 116 11.86 2.45 8.57
C ARG A 116 10.66 3.38 8.35
N SER A 117 10.46 3.86 7.13
CA SER A 117 9.33 4.74 6.79
C SER A 117 7.98 4.06 6.99
N ALA A 118 7.87 2.75 6.71
CA ALA A 118 6.67 1.98 6.97
C ALA A 118 6.39 1.85 8.47
N ILE A 119 7.41 1.57 9.30
CA ILE A 119 7.29 1.52 10.76
C ILE A 119 6.85 2.88 11.32
N GLU A 120 7.44 3.98 10.83
CA GLU A 120 7.06 5.34 11.23
C GLU A 120 5.60 5.64 10.87
N SER A 121 5.13 5.19 9.72
CA SER A 121 3.73 5.32 9.29
C SER A 121 2.78 4.59 10.26
N ILE A 122 3.10 3.35 10.63
CA ILE A 122 2.32 2.58 11.61
C ILE A 122 2.30 3.28 12.97
N ASN A 123 3.44 3.77 13.45
CA ASN A 123 3.55 4.49 14.73
C ASN A 123 2.76 5.81 14.75
N LYS A 124 2.48 6.39 13.58
CA LYS A 124 1.61 7.56 13.42
C LYS A 124 0.11 7.20 13.31
N GLY A 125 -0.25 5.93 13.48
CA GLY A 125 -1.63 5.44 13.48
C GLY A 125 -2.21 5.13 12.09
N TRP A 126 -1.39 5.14 11.02
CA TRP A 126 -1.81 4.70 9.71
C TRP A 126 -1.78 3.17 9.59
N ALA A 127 -2.71 2.58 8.85
CA ALA A 127 -2.44 1.27 8.26
C ALA A 127 -1.41 1.44 7.14
N THR A 128 -0.51 0.48 6.97
CA THR A 128 0.52 0.56 5.94
C THR A 128 0.27 -0.46 4.85
N GLY A 129 0.15 0.00 3.60
CA GLY A 129 -0.02 -0.85 2.44
C GLY A 129 1.33 -1.28 1.84
N ILE A 130 1.48 -2.57 1.61
CA ILE A 130 2.69 -3.17 1.05
C ILE A 130 2.32 -4.16 -0.05
N PHE A 131 2.88 -3.95 -1.23
CA PHE A 131 2.82 -4.92 -2.31
C PHE A 131 3.90 -5.97 -2.13
N LEU A 132 3.52 -7.25 -1.95
CA LEU A 132 4.43 -8.30 -1.51
C LEU A 132 5.61 -8.59 -2.45
N GLU A 133 5.47 -8.33 -3.74
CA GLU A 133 6.58 -8.50 -4.69
C GLU A 133 7.47 -7.26 -4.84
N GLY A 134 7.02 -6.10 -4.35
CA GLY A 134 7.73 -4.83 -4.50
C GLY A 134 7.80 -4.32 -5.95
N THR A 135 7.18 -5.02 -6.89
CA THR A 135 7.07 -4.66 -8.30
C THR A 135 5.73 -5.12 -8.87
N ARG A 136 5.32 -4.54 -10.01
CA ARG A 136 4.11 -4.96 -10.71
C ARG A 136 4.34 -6.28 -11.43
N THR A 137 3.35 -7.19 -11.32
CA THR A 137 3.26 -8.47 -12.07
C THR A 137 2.32 -8.33 -13.26
N LEU A 138 2.48 -9.18 -14.26
CA LEU A 138 1.66 -9.13 -15.47
C LEU A 138 0.32 -9.84 -15.30
N ASP A 139 0.29 -10.86 -14.47
CA ASP A 139 -0.85 -11.75 -14.24
C ASP A 139 -1.57 -11.51 -12.90
N GLY A 140 -1.12 -10.51 -12.13
CA GLY A 140 -1.67 -10.18 -10.83
C GLY A 140 -1.41 -11.21 -9.73
N LYS A 141 -0.62 -12.26 -10.00
CA LYS A 141 -0.27 -13.29 -9.00
C LYS A 141 1.02 -12.94 -8.28
N ILE A 142 1.18 -13.49 -7.09
CA ILE A 142 2.40 -13.38 -6.30
C ILE A 142 3.23 -14.66 -6.48
N SER A 143 4.40 -14.51 -7.08
CA SER A 143 5.33 -15.62 -7.36
C SER A 143 6.64 -15.49 -6.59
N ASN A 144 7.07 -14.28 -6.24
CA ASN A 144 8.33 -14.01 -5.55
C ASN A 144 8.16 -12.98 -4.43
N PRO A 145 7.44 -13.34 -3.34
CA PRO A 145 7.14 -12.40 -2.26
C PRO A 145 8.40 -12.00 -1.50
N LYS A 146 8.46 -10.73 -1.06
CA LYS A 146 9.60 -10.16 -0.34
C LYS A 146 9.34 -10.13 1.16
N LEU A 147 10.38 -10.31 1.96
CA LEU A 147 10.31 -10.38 3.42
C LEU A 147 9.95 -9.06 4.10
N GLY A 148 9.93 -7.94 3.37
CA GLY A 148 9.77 -6.60 3.92
C GLY A 148 8.54 -6.44 4.81
N ALA A 149 7.39 -6.98 4.38
CA ALA A 149 6.15 -6.93 5.16
C ALA A 149 6.27 -7.71 6.47
N ALA A 150 6.83 -8.92 6.44
CA ALA A 150 7.04 -9.75 7.63
C ALA A 150 8.04 -9.12 8.61
N MET A 151 9.11 -8.48 8.10
CA MET A 151 10.07 -7.73 8.91
C MET A 151 9.45 -6.52 9.62
N ILE A 152 8.52 -5.81 8.97
CA ILE A 152 7.79 -4.69 9.57
C ILE A 152 6.83 -5.22 10.62
N SER A 153 6.08 -6.27 10.30
CA SER A 153 5.12 -6.90 11.20
C SER A 153 5.78 -7.38 12.50
N SER A 154 6.89 -8.10 12.43
CA SER A 154 7.63 -8.59 13.61
C SER A 154 8.13 -7.45 14.53
N LYS A 155 8.42 -6.26 13.97
CA LYS A 155 8.88 -5.09 14.73
C LYS A 155 7.75 -4.24 15.31
N THR A 156 6.57 -4.29 14.74
CA THR A 156 5.43 -3.44 15.12
C THR A 156 4.29 -4.21 15.74
N ASN A 157 4.40 -5.54 15.79
CA ASN A 157 3.33 -6.47 16.17
C ASN A 157 2.02 -6.21 15.40
N ALA A 158 2.14 -5.75 14.15
CA ALA A 158 1.01 -5.46 13.29
C ALA A 158 0.56 -6.72 12.55
N PRO A 159 -0.70 -7.15 12.64
CA PRO A 159 -1.24 -8.24 11.84
C PRO A 159 -1.26 -7.86 10.35
N PHE A 160 -1.33 -8.87 9.49
CA PHE A 160 -1.51 -8.68 8.06
C PHE A 160 -2.99 -8.79 7.68
N LEU A 161 -3.42 -7.94 6.76
CA LEU A 161 -4.68 -8.05 6.06
C LEU A 161 -4.40 -8.36 4.60
N PRO A 162 -4.61 -9.61 4.15
CA PRO A 162 -4.42 -9.99 2.75
C PRO A 162 -5.51 -9.36 1.89
N VAL A 163 -5.11 -8.70 0.81
CA VAL A 163 -6.02 -8.07 -0.15
C VAL A 163 -5.60 -8.46 -1.55
N CYS A 164 -6.56 -8.94 -2.33
CA CYS A 164 -6.37 -9.20 -3.75
C CYS A 164 -7.09 -8.14 -4.57
N VAL A 165 -6.39 -7.57 -5.54
CA VAL A 165 -6.97 -6.73 -6.59
C VAL A 165 -6.92 -7.51 -7.89
N TRP A 166 -8.09 -7.70 -8.51
CA TRP A 166 -8.27 -8.43 -9.76
C TRP A 166 -8.78 -7.50 -10.86
N GLY A 167 -8.21 -7.59 -12.07
CA GLY A 167 -8.64 -6.83 -13.25
C GLY A 167 -7.90 -5.50 -13.47
N THR A 168 -7.05 -5.05 -12.54
CA THR A 168 -6.35 -3.76 -12.65
C THR A 168 -5.24 -3.75 -13.68
N GLU A 169 -4.69 -4.90 -14.05
CA GLU A 169 -3.73 -5.08 -15.14
C GLU A 169 -4.27 -4.55 -16.47
N THR A 170 -5.60 -4.53 -16.64
CA THR A 170 -6.27 -4.03 -17.84
C THR A 170 -6.47 -2.52 -17.83
N ILE A 171 -6.49 -1.87 -16.65
CA ILE A 171 -6.70 -0.43 -16.50
C ILE A 171 -5.51 0.36 -16.99
N LEU A 172 -4.35 0.11 -16.43
CA LEU A 172 -3.11 0.80 -16.79
C LEU A 172 -1.98 -0.23 -16.95
N PRO A 173 -1.94 -0.93 -18.10
CA PRO A 173 -0.88 -1.86 -18.41
C PRO A 173 0.51 -1.21 -18.31
N LYS A 174 1.53 -1.99 -18.00
CA LYS A 174 2.91 -1.51 -17.92
C LYS A 174 3.30 -0.82 -19.23
N GLY A 175 3.69 0.47 -19.15
CA GLY A 175 4.06 1.29 -20.30
C GLY A 175 2.90 2.11 -20.90
N ALA A 176 1.66 1.91 -20.50
CA ALA A 176 0.56 2.77 -20.90
C ALA A 176 0.64 4.14 -20.21
N LYS A 177 0.27 5.22 -20.94
CA LYS A 177 0.27 6.59 -20.41
C LYS A 177 -1.08 7.00 -19.82
N PHE A 178 -2.16 6.41 -20.27
CA PHE A 178 -3.52 6.74 -19.84
C PHE A 178 -4.28 5.50 -19.43
N PRO A 179 -5.13 5.59 -18.38
CA PRO A 179 -5.95 4.47 -17.95
C PRO A 179 -7.08 4.20 -18.96
N LYS A 180 -7.40 2.91 -19.13
CA LYS A 180 -8.59 2.48 -19.84
C LYS A 180 -9.78 2.55 -18.88
N LEU A 181 -10.83 3.26 -19.28
CA LEU A 181 -12.08 3.34 -18.53
C LEU A 181 -12.94 2.09 -18.75
N PHE A 182 -13.92 1.90 -17.88
CA PHE A 182 -14.94 0.84 -17.95
C PHE A 182 -14.35 -0.58 -17.88
N GLN A 183 -13.20 -0.72 -17.26
CA GLN A 183 -12.63 -2.03 -16.96
C GLN A 183 -13.17 -2.53 -15.61
N PRO A 184 -13.64 -3.79 -15.53
CA PRO A 184 -14.15 -4.32 -14.28
C PRO A 184 -13.04 -4.59 -13.28
N VAL A 185 -13.24 -4.16 -12.02
CA VAL A 185 -12.32 -4.39 -10.91
C VAL A 185 -13.01 -5.17 -9.81
N THR A 186 -12.30 -6.10 -9.21
CA THR A 186 -12.75 -6.79 -8.01
C THR A 186 -11.68 -6.71 -6.93
N VAL A 187 -12.09 -6.31 -5.73
CA VAL A 187 -11.24 -6.31 -4.54
C VAL A 187 -11.78 -7.36 -3.57
N ARG A 188 -10.91 -8.25 -3.11
CA ARG A 188 -11.23 -9.26 -2.11
C ARG A 188 -10.32 -9.09 -0.91
N ILE A 189 -10.92 -8.93 0.25
CA ILE A 189 -10.23 -8.73 1.52
C ILE A 189 -10.36 -10.02 2.32
N GLY A 190 -9.22 -10.66 2.60
CA GLY A 190 -9.17 -11.91 3.35
C GLY A 190 -9.22 -11.71 4.86
N GLU A 191 -9.14 -12.81 5.59
CA GLU A 191 -9.07 -12.80 7.03
C GLU A 191 -7.70 -12.30 7.53
N LEU A 192 -7.66 -11.76 8.74
CA LEU A 192 -6.43 -11.31 9.37
C LEU A 192 -5.48 -12.48 9.62
N ILE A 193 -4.21 -12.28 9.28
CA ILE A 193 -3.12 -13.16 9.65
C ILE A 193 -2.37 -12.47 10.80
N PRO A 194 -2.22 -13.13 11.96
CA PRO A 194 -1.52 -12.53 13.10
C PRO A 194 -0.06 -12.20 12.77
N ALA A 195 0.53 -11.30 13.54
CA ALA A 195 1.94 -10.98 13.43
C ALA A 195 2.82 -12.22 13.76
N PRO A 196 4.01 -12.37 13.16
CA PRO A 196 4.92 -13.46 13.49
C PRO A 196 5.40 -13.33 14.94
N GLU A 197 5.44 -14.46 15.64
CA GLU A 197 5.88 -14.53 17.04
C GLU A 197 7.39 -14.30 17.22
N ALA A 198 8.17 -14.54 16.17
CA ALA A 198 9.61 -14.34 16.15
C ALA A 198 10.07 -13.63 14.87
N GLY A 199 11.21 -12.95 14.97
CA GLY A 199 11.81 -12.22 13.84
C GLY A 199 12.94 -13.00 13.14
N ASP A 200 13.08 -14.30 13.39
CA ASP A 200 14.05 -15.14 12.69
C ASP A 200 13.64 -15.34 11.23
N ARG A 201 14.63 -15.65 10.40
CA ARG A 201 14.45 -15.74 8.95
C ARG A 201 13.40 -16.77 8.54
N THR A 202 13.39 -17.92 9.16
CA THR A 202 12.49 -19.03 8.83
C THR A 202 11.05 -18.65 9.12
N THR A 203 10.79 -18.04 10.28
CA THR A 203 9.47 -17.52 10.66
C THR A 203 9.00 -16.44 9.71
N LEU A 204 9.86 -15.48 9.34
CA LEU A 204 9.52 -14.42 8.40
C LEU A 204 9.19 -14.96 7.00
N GLU A 205 9.95 -15.95 6.52
CA GLU A 205 9.69 -16.63 5.24
C GLU A 205 8.33 -17.34 5.26
N ALA A 206 8.02 -18.08 6.34
CA ALA A 206 6.75 -18.79 6.49
C ALA A 206 5.54 -17.84 6.48
N TYR A 207 5.60 -16.72 7.21
CA TYR A 207 4.52 -15.73 7.23
C TYR A 207 4.40 -14.98 5.90
N THR A 208 5.51 -14.69 5.24
CA THR A 208 5.53 -14.10 3.90
C THR A 208 4.83 -15.02 2.90
N GLN A 209 5.12 -16.32 2.93
CA GLN A 209 4.47 -17.32 2.07
C GLN A 209 2.99 -17.44 2.40
N LYS A 210 2.63 -17.49 3.69
CA LYS A 210 1.21 -17.53 4.12
C LYS A 210 0.41 -16.35 3.58
N CYS A 211 0.98 -15.15 3.59
CA CYS A 211 0.35 -13.97 2.99
C CYS A 211 0.19 -14.11 1.46
N ALA A 212 1.23 -14.60 0.77
CA ALA A 212 1.19 -14.82 -0.67
C ALA A 212 0.13 -15.86 -1.07
N ASP A 213 0.05 -16.97 -0.34
CA ASP A 213 -0.92 -18.04 -0.57
C ASP A 213 -2.35 -17.53 -0.36
N ALA A 214 -2.60 -16.76 0.71
CA ALA A 214 -3.89 -16.15 0.97
C ALA A 214 -4.33 -15.22 -0.17
N ILE A 215 -3.43 -14.34 -0.66
CA ILE A 215 -3.72 -13.43 -1.76
C ILE A 215 -3.95 -14.18 -3.07
N ASN A 216 -3.13 -15.20 -3.37
CA ASN A 216 -3.30 -16.02 -4.57
C ASN A 216 -4.59 -16.84 -4.54
N ALA A 217 -5.01 -17.33 -3.37
CA ALA A 217 -6.30 -17.99 -3.21
C ALA A 217 -7.48 -17.04 -3.49
N LEU A 218 -7.41 -15.78 -2.99
CA LEU A 218 -8.40 -14.76 -3.31
C LEU A 218 -8.39 -14.40 -4.80
N HIS A 219 -7.21 -14.36 -5.44
CA HIS A 219 -7.07 -14.09 -6.87
C HIS A 219 -7.72 -15.17 -7.73
N ALA A 220 -7.59 -16.44 -7.32
CA ALA A 220 -8.17 -17.59 -8.04
C ALA A 220 -9.70 -17.57 -8.09
N LEU A 221 -10.36 -16.82 -7.20
CA LEU A 221 -11.82 -16.64 -7.24
C LEU A 221 -12.27 -15.75 -8.40
N GLY A 222 -11.37 -15.04 -9.07
CA GLY A 222 -11.68 -14.17 -10.20
C GLY A 222 -12.57 -13.00 -9.81
N ARG A 223 -13.47 -12.64 -10.74
CA ARG A 223 -14.40 -11.54 -10.59
C ARG A 223 -15.60 -11.87 -9.68
#